data_c5d078cd44281e9ca88de1203c2cc68f
#
_entry.id   c5d078cd44281e9ca88de1203c2cc68f
#
_cell.length_a   1.000
_cell.length_b   1.000
_cell.length_c   1.000
_cell.angle_alpha   90.00
_cell.angle_beta   90.00
_cell.angle_gamma   90.00
#
_symmetry.space_group_name_H-M   'P 1'
#
loop_
_entity.id
_entity.type
_entity.pdbx_description
1 polymer ?
#
loop_
_entity_poly.entity_id
_entity_poly.type
_entity_poly.pdbx_seq_one_letter_code
_entity_poly.pdbx_strand_id
1 'polypeptide(L)'
;MESGIARSRLDRATGERFVSLRRPLGITSFGMNQLVFEPRQRGRIHRHERQEEVYLVLEGALTLLVEREEHVLGPGEVVRVAPDLRRQLVNRGPDRVVLLALGGAGEHVSRDAEAFASWDDQRGAPPREVPLPEDLPPAAGST
;
A
#
# COMPACT_ATOMS: atom_id res chain seq x y z
N MET A 1 -11.12 -4.54 -29.27
CA MET A 1 -11.27 -5.95 -28.82
C MET A 1 -10.02 -6.38 -28.10
N GLU A 2 -10.20 -6.97 -26.94
CA GLU A 2 -9.09 -7.49 -26.17
C GLU A 2 -8.49 -8.74 -26.82
N SER A 3 -7.17 -8.82 -26.89
CA SER A 3 -6.49 -9.97 -27.52
C SER A 3 -6.37 -11.17 -26.57
N GLY A 4 -6.82 -11.04 -25.35
CA GLY A 4 -6.72 -12.10 -24.34
C GLY A 4 -5.41 -12.10 -23.56
N ILE A 5 -4.45 -11.30 -23.96
CA ILE A 5 -3.19 -11.17 -23.24
C ILE A 5 -2.76 -9.69 -23.18
N ALA A 6 -2.32 -9.24 -22.03
CA ALA A 6 -1.75 -7.91 -21.83
C ALA A 6 -0.48 -8.04 -20.99
N ARG A 7 0.51 -7.20 -21.29
CA ARG A 7 1.81 -7.23 -20.63
C ARG A 7 2.16 -5.84 -20.10
N SER A 8 2.82 -5.81 -18.97
CA SER A 8 3.38 -4.60 -18.39
C SER A 8 4.69 -4.94 -17.69
N ARG A 9 5.30 -3.96 -17.10
CA ARG A 9 6.56 -4.12 -16.39
C ARG A 9 6.54 -3.29 -15.11
N LEU A 10 7.12 -3.83 -14.04
CA LEU A 10 7.35 -3.07 -12.83
C LEU A 10 8.38 -1.98 -13.13
N ASP A 11 8.16 -0.79 -12.60
CA ASP A 11 9.12 0.30 -12.67
C ASP A 11 9.74 0.52 -11.28
N ARG A 12 10.73 -0.30 -10.94
CA ARG A 12 11.37 -0.25 -9.62
C ARG A 12 12.22 0.98 -9.40
N ALA A 13 12.59 1.67 -10.49
CA ALA A 13 13.42 2.86 -10.42
C ALA A 13 12.61 4.17 -10.38
N THR A 14 11.28 4.06 -10.41
CA THR A 14 10.42 5.24 -10.42
C THR A 14 10.55 6.07 -9.15
N GLY A 15 10.39 7.39 -9.29
CA GLY A 15 10.21 8.28 -8.16
C GLY A 15 8.76 8.34 -7.67
N GLU A 16 7.83 7.70 -8.37
CA GLU A 16 6.43 7.71 -8.00
C GLU A 16 6.14 6.67 -6.93
N ARG A 17 5.37 7.10 -5.91
CA ARG A 17 5.01 6.23 -4.80
C ARG A 17 4.00 5.15 -5.19
N PHE A 18 3.17 5.43 -6.18
CA PHE A 18 2.06 4.57 -6.58
C PHE A 18 2.03 4.43 -8.10
N VAL A 19 2.07 3.20 -8.59
CA VAL A 19 1.96 2.90 -10.03
C VAL A 19 0.90 1.82 -10.21
N SER A 20 -0.16 2.14 -10.93
CA SER A 20 -1.21 1.17 -11.22
C SER A 20 -0.71 0.13 -12.23
N LEU A 21 -0.90 -1.13 -11.91
CA LEU A 21 -0.68 -2.23 -12.85
C LEU A 21 -2.01 -2.73 -13.41
N ARG A 22 -3.10 -2.46 -12.70
CA ARG A 22 -4.43 -2.83 -13.16
C ARG A 22 -4.79 -2.18 -14.48
N ARG A 23 -4.51 -0.88 -14.62
CA ARG A 23 -4.89 -0.12 -15.83
C ARG A 23 -4.21 -0.66 -17.08
N PRO A 24 -2.87 -0.72 -17.15
CA PRO A 24 -2.22 -1.21 -18.36
C PRO A 24 -2.51 -2.66 -18.68
N LEU A 25 -2.83 -3.48 -17.68
CA LEU A 25 -3.16 -4.88 -17.89
C LEU A 25 -4.65 -5.12 -18.18
N GLY A 26 -5.50 -4.13 -17.93
CA GLY A 26 -6.94 -4.26 -18.13
C GLY A 26 -7.60 -5.22 -17.14
N ILE A 27 -7.06 -5.32 -15.92
CA ILE A 27 -7.61 -6.20 -14.89
C ILE A 27 -8.94 -5.64 -14.41
N THR A 28 -9.98 -6.48 -14.38
CA THR A 28 -11.33 -6.06 -13.99
C THR A 28 -11.76 -6.56 -12.60
N SER A 29 -11.20 -7.67 -12.14
CA SER A 29 -11.70 -8.34 -10.93
C SER A 29 -10.91 -8.01 -9.66
N PHE A 30 -9.74 -7.40 -9.77
CA PHE A 30 -8.96 -7.01 -8.61
C PHE A 30 -8.06 -5.82 -8.94
N GLY A 31 -7.65 -5.11 -7.90
CA GLY A 31 -6.65 -4.05 -8.01
C GLY A 31 -5.25 -4.64 -7.92
N MET A 32 -4.31 -4.03 -8.62
CA MET A 32 -2.92 -4.43 -8.56
C MET A 32 -2.05 -3.20 -8.77
N ASN A 33 -1.21 -2.90 -7.80
CA ASN A 33 -0.40 -1.70 -7.79
C ASN A 33 1.01 -1.98 -7.32
N GLN A 34 1.96 -1.27 -7.90
CA GLN A 34 3.30 -1.20 -7.36
C GLN A 34 3.36 -0.01 -6.41
N LEU A 35 3.84 -0.22 -5.20
CA LEU A 35 4.06 0.85 -4.23
C LEU A 35 5.55 0.97 -3.95
N VAL A 36 6.03 2.20 -3.87
CA VAL A 36 7.43 2.51 -3.57
C VAL A 36 7.47 3.50 -2.43
N PHE A 37 8.20 3.17 -1.37
CA PHE A 37 8.43 4.06 -0.24
C PHE A 37 9.92 4.29 -0.08
N GLU A 38 10.32 5.55 -0.15
CA GLU A 38 11.68 5.93 0.22
C GLU A 38 11.82 5.88 1.75
N PRO A 39 13.04 5.85 2.30
CA PRO A 39 13.22 5.83 3.75
C PRO A 39 12.41 6.89 4.46
N ARG A 40 11.74 6.52 5.54
CA ARG A 40 10.90 7.34 6.41
C ARG A 40 9.54 7.73 5.83
N GLN A 41 9.25 7.39 4.58
CA GLN A 41 7.93 7.62 4.01
C GLN A 41 6.92 6.63 4.60
N ARG A 42 5.68 7.08 4.68
CA ARG A 42 4.57 6.23 5.14
C ARG A 42 3.30 6.58 4.39
N GLY A 43 2.47 5.56 4.23
CA GLY A 43 1.19 5.70 3.57
C GLY A 43 0.11 6.18 4.52
N ARG A 44 -1.09 6.34 3.99
CA ARG A 44 -2.27 6.67 4.79
C ARG A 44 -2.67 5.50 5.67
N ILE A 45 -3.19 5.80 6.86
CA ILE A 45 -3.91 4.82 7.66
C ILE A 45 -5.24 4.60 6.95
N HIS A 46 -5.55 3.36 6.59
CA HIS A 46 -6.78 3.09 5.86
C HIS A 46 -7.34 1.70 6.14
N ARG A 47 -8.58 1.51 5.78
CA ARG A 47 -9.24 0.21 5.76
C ARG A 47 -10.13 0.16 4.53
N HIS A 48 -10.60 -1.04 4.20
CA HIS A 48 -11.54 -1.27 3.12
C HIS A 48 -12.86 -1.76 3.66
N GLU A 49 -13.92 -1.55 2.92
CA GLU A 49 -15.23 -2.05 3.30
C GLU A 49 -15.38 -3.54 2.96
N ARG A 50 -14.98 -3.94 1.76
CA ARG A 50 -15.14 -5.30 1.25
C ARG A 50 -13.86 -5.94 0.76
N GLN A 51 -12.94 -5.15 0.25
CA GLN A 51 -11.75 -5.68 -0.38
C GLN A 51 -10.76 -6.20 0.65
N GLU A 52 -10.36 -7.46 0.50
CA GLU A 52 -9.16 -7.92 1.17
C GLU A 52 -7.96 -7.43 0.38
N GLU A 53 -6.86 -7.22 1.06
CA GLU A 53 -5.60 -6.80 0.42
C GLU A 53 -4.50 -7.80 0.71
N VAL A 54 -3.63 -7.95 -0.28
CA VAL A 54 -2.41 -8.76 -0.14
C VAL A 54 -1.24 -7.85 -0.49
N TYR A 55 -0.24 -7.84 0.37
CA TYR A 55 1.01 -7.14 0.12
C TYR A 55 2.13 -8.15 -0.05
N LEU A 56 2.89 -8.00 -1.12
CA LEU A 56 4.07 -8.83 -1.41
C LEU A 56 5.28 -7.90 -1.50
N VAL A 57 6.21 -8.05 -0.58
CA VAL A 57 7.43 -7.22 -0.57
C VAL A 57 8.43 -7.76 -1.58
N LEU A 58 8.95 -6.88 -2.42
CA LEU A 58 9.95 -7.21 -3.45
C LEU A 58 11.35 -6.74 -3.05
N GLU A 59 11.45 -5.57 -2.42
CA GLU A 59 12.73 -4.98 -2.00
C GLU A 59 12.55 -4.26 -0.67
N GLY A 60 13.59 -4.27 0.14
CA GLY A 60 13.61 -3.56 1.41
C GLY A 60 12.82 -4.26 2.51
N ALA A 61 12.62 -3.59 3.61
CA ALA A 61 11.86 -4.08 4.75
C ALA A 61 10.66 -3.18 4.99
N LEU A 62 9.47 -3.72 4.80
CA LEU A 62 8.22 -3.00 5.05
C LEU A 62 7.83 -3.17 6.51
N THR A 63 7.51 -2.06 7.19
CA THR A 63 6.81 -2.11 8.46
C THR A 63 5.33 -1.91 8.19
N LEU A 64 4.54 -2.94 8.48
CA LEU A 64 3.09 -2.89 8.33
C LEU A 64 2.46 -2.78 9.70
N LEU A 65 1.73 -1.69 9.93
CA LEU A 65 0.97 -1.50 11.15
C LEU A 65 -0.46 -1.96 10.88
N VAL A 66 -0.96 -2.91 11.67
CA VAL A 66 -2.35 -3.36 11.59
C VAL A 66 -2.95 -3.19 12.97
N GLU A 67 -3.95 -2.32 13.10
CA GLU A 67 -4.53 -1.94 14.39
C GLU A 67 -3.43 -1.58 15.39
N ARG A 68 -2.44 -0.80 14.94
CA ARG A 68 -1.24 -0.34 15.68
C ARG A 68 -0.21 -1.43 16.00
N GLU A 69 -0.49 -2.69 15.69
CA GLU A 69 0.49 -3.77 15.89
C GLU A 69 1.46 -3.81 14.71
N GLU A 70 2.75 -3.87 15.01
CA GLU A 70 3.79 -3.88 13.98
C GLU A 70 4.08 -5.28 13.44
N HIS A 71 4.19 -5.37 12.12
CA HIS A 71 4.64 -6.56 11.42
C HIS A 71 5.72 -6.13 10.43
N VAL A 72 6.90 -6.73 10.51
CA VAL A 72 7.99 -6.42 9.60
C VAL A 72 8.12 -7.52 8.57
N LEU A 73 8.07 -7.12 7.29
CA LEU A 73 8.16 -8.05 6.17
C LEU A 73 9.37 -7.73 5.31
N GLY A 74 10.17 -8.75 5.03
CA GLY A 74 11.30 -8.65 4.11
C GLY A 74 10.95 -9.12 2.71
N PRO A 75 11.92 -9.06 1.77
CA PRO A 75 11.69 -9.46 0.39
C PRO A 75 11.19 -10.90 0.27
N GLY A 76 10.16 -11.08 -0.54
CA GLY A 76 9.54 -12.38 -0.75
C GLY A 76 8.45 -12.73 0.25
N GLU A 77 8.31 -11.96 1.33
CA GLU A 77 7.22 -12.21 2.27
C GLU A 77 5.92 -11.61 1.77
N VAL A 78 4.83 -12.31 2.04
CA VAL A 78 3.50 -11.93 1.60
C VAL A 78 2.54 -11.99 2.78
N VAL A 79 1.63 -11.01 2.85
CA VAL A 79 0.67 -10.93 3.95
C VAL A 79 -0.70 -10.55 3.39
N ARG A 80 -1.74 -11.15 3.96
CA ARG A 80 -3.13 -10.79 3.68
C ARG A 80 -3.68 -9.98 4.84
N VAL A 81 -4.36 -8.88 4.53
CA VAL A 81 -5.04 -8.05 5.53
C VAL A 81 -6.54 -8.06 5.23
N ALA A 82 -7.34 -8.41 6.23
CA ALA A 82 -8.79 -8.42 6.12
C ALA A 82 -9.33 -7.00 5.89
N PRO A 83 -10.51 -6.84 5.26
CA PRO A 83 -11.01 -5.54 4.83
C PRO A 83 -11.03 -4.46 5.91
N ASP A 84 -11.74 -4.67 6.99
CA ASP A 84 -12.03 -3.62 7.96
C ASP A 84 -10.93 -3.36 8.99
N LEU A 85 -9.81 -4.05 8.91
CA LEU A 85 -8.65 -3.77 9.77
C LEU A 85 -7.94 -2.50 9.29
N ARG A 86 -7.72 -1.56 10.18
CA ARG A 86 -6.95 -0.36 9.85
C ARG A 86 -5.48 -0.73 9.70
N ARG A 87 -4.87 -0.31 8.60
CA ARG A 87 -3.46 -0.60 8.34
C ARG A 87 -2.74 0.64 7.85
N GLN A 88 -1.46 0.65 8.03
CA GLN A 88 -0.57 1.68 7.51
C GLN A 88 0.75 1.03 7.10
N LEU A 89 1.21 1.39 5.92
CA LEU A 89 2.50 0.95 5.41
C LEU A 89 3.54 2.01 5.75
N VAL A 90 4.66 1.59 6.31
CA VAL A 90 5.71 2.50 6.77
C VAL A 90 7.06 1.96 6.34
N ASN A 91 7.92 2.84 5.82
CA ASN A 91 9.32 2.51 5.61
C ASN A 91 10.16 3.18 6.69
N ARG A 92 10.64 2.41 7.64
CA ARG A 92 11.50 2.93 8.71
C ARG A 92 12.96 3.10 8.25
N GLY A 93 13.26 2.70 7.01
CA GLY A 93 14.60 2.78 6.46
C GLY A 93 15.46 1.58 6.83
N PRO A 94 16.75 1.58 6.44
CA PRO A 94 17.43 2.64 5.69
C PRO A 94 17.24 2.57 4.17
N ASP A 95 16.70 1.46 3.65
CA ASP A 95 16.62 1.21 2.22
C ASP A 95 15.22 1.47 1.68
N ARG A 96 15.14 1.69 0.37
CA ARG A 96 13.88 1.80 -0.36
C ARG A 96 13.06 0.52 -0.22
N VAL A 97 11.75 0.65 -0.11
CA VAL A 97 10.82 -0.48 -0.10
C VAL A 97 10.02 -0.46 -1.40
N VAL A 98 9.99 -1.60 -2.07
CA VAL A 98 9.14 -1.83 -3.24
C VAL A 98 8.25 -3.04 -2.96
N LEU A 99 6.95 -2.88 -3.17
CA LEU A 99 5.99 -3.96 -2.94
C LEU A 99 4.88 -3.93 -3.96
N LEU A 100 4.19 -5.07 -4.08
CA LEU A 100 2.95 -5.18 -4.82
C LEU A 100 1.79 -5.20 -3.84
N ALA A 101 0.75 -4.43 -4.14
CA ALA A 101 -0.50 -4.46 -3.40
C ALA A 101 -1.60 -4.96 -4.32
N LEU A 102 -2.29 -6.02 -3.89
CA LEU A 102 -3.42 -6.58 -4.62
C LEU A 102 -4.65 -6.48 -3.73
N GLY A 103 -5.78 -6.11 -4.32
CA GLY A 103 -7.02 -6.00 -3.55
C GLY A 103 -8.23 -6.36 -4.36
N GLY A 104 -9.17 -7.04 -3.73
CA GLY A 104 -10.40 -7.44 -4.39
C GLY A 104 -11.41 -8.07 -3.43
N ALA A 105 -12.65 -8.18 -3.91
CA ALA A 105 -13.75 -8.84 -3.20
C ALA A 105 -14.69 -9.43 -4.22
N GLY A 106 -14.19 -10.37 -5.03
CA GLY A 106 -14.91 -10.89 -6.19
C GLY A 106 -14.76 -9.94 -7.36
N GLU A 107 -15.39 -8.77 -7.30
CA GLU A 107 -15.16 -7.70 -8.27
C GLU A 107 -14.42 -6.56 -7.61
N HIS A 108 -13.52 -5.92 -8.36
CA HIS A 108 -12.79 -4.77 -7.84
C HIS A 108 -13.71 -3.55 -7.74
N VAL A 109 -13.73 -2.91 -6.58
CA VAL A 109 -14.44 -1.65 -6.34
C VAL A 109 -13.40 -0.60 -5.97
N SER A 110 -13.15 0.35 -6.89
CA SER A 110 -12.05 1.31 -6.72
C SER A 110 -12.25 2.34 -5.60
N ARG A 111 -13.49 2.48 -5.08
CA ARG A 111 -13.80 3.45 -4.01
C ARG A 111 -14.21 2.78 -2.71
N ASP A 112 -13.62 1.63 -2.44
CA ASP A 112 -13.92 0.85 -1.25
C ASP A 112 -13.18 1.33 0.00
N ALA A 113 -12.14 2.15 -0.18
CA ALA A 113 -11.26 2.50 0.92
C ALA A 113 -11.75 3.70 1.73
N GLU A 114 -11.48 3.67 3.03
CA GLU A 114 -11.67 4.77 3.96
C GLU A 114 -10.32 5.04 4.64
N ALA A 115 -9.90 6.29 4.66
CA ALA A 115 -8.63 6.69 5.26
C ALA A 115 -8.84 7.54 6.50
N PHE A 116 -7.84 7.56 7.36
CA PHE A 116 -7.87 8.25 8.65
C PHE A 116 -6.62 9.12 8.80
N ALA A 117 -6.80 10.32 9.30
CA ALA A 117 -5.68 11.23 9.55
C ALA A 117 -4.85 10.78 10.76
N SER A 118 -5.47 10.09 11.71
CA SER A 118 -4.84 9.62 12.94
C SER A 118 -5.41 8.27 13.32
N TRP A 119 -4.62 7.47 14.04
CA TRP A 119 -5.07 6.20 14.60
C TRP A 119 -6.23 6.36 15.59
N ASP A 120 -6.36 7.55 16.19
CA ASP A 120 -7.40 7.83 17.16
C ASP A 120 -8.72 8.29 16.53
N ASP A 121 -8.71 8.63 15.25
CA ASP A 121 -9.91 9.07 14.54
C ASP A 121 -10.92 7.93 14.44
N GLN A 122 -12.15 8.20 14.87
CA GLN A 122 -13.23 7.22 14.78
C GLN A 122 -13.88 7.23 13.39
N ARG A 123 -13.82 8.37 12.70
CA ARG A 123 -14.38 8.55 11.38
C ARG A 123 -13.26 8.76 10.36
N GLY A 124 -13.39 8.11 9.23
CA GLY A 124 -12.52 8.32 8.12
C GLY A 124 -13.20 9.10 7.01
N ALA A 125 -12.48 9.21 5.91
CA ALA A 125 -12.93 9.90 4.70
C ALA A 125 -12.36 9.17 3.49
N PRO A 126 -12.85 9.46 2.27
CA PRO A 126 -12.21 8.91 1.08
C PRO A 126 -10.72 9.25 1.08
N PRO A 127 -9.83 8.32 0.69
CA PRO A 127 -8.39 8.56 0.78
C PRO A 127 -7.91 9.85 0.12
N ARG A 128 -8.53 10.27 -0.98
CA ARG A 128 -8.16 11.52 -1.66
C ARG A 128 -8.40 12.77 -0.81
N GLU A 129 -9.26 12.67 0.22
CA GLU A 129 -9.57 13.78 1.12
C GLU A 129 -8.69 13.79 2.36
N VAL A 130 -7.87 12.77 2.55
CA VAL A 130 -6.93 12.67 3.67
C VAL A 130 -5.52 12.83 3.12
N PRO A 131 -4.78 13.84 3.55
CA PRO A 131 -3.42 14.03 3.05
C PRO A 131 -2.52 12.87 3.46
N LEU A 132 -1.48 12.64 2.67
CA LEU A 132 -0.43 11.70 3.08
C LEU A 132 0.18 12.21 4.38
N PRO A 133 0.49 11.32 5.33
CA PRO A 133 1.15 11.73 6.55
C PRO A 133 2.56 12.23 6.25
N GLU A 134 3.07 13.08 7.12
CA GLU A 134 4.46 13.51 7.05
C GLU A 134 5.39 12.31 7.21
N ASP A 135 6.60 12.44 6.67
CA ASP A 135 7.61 11.40 6.83
C ASP A 135 7.94 11.22 8.31
N LEU A 136 8.40 10.03 8.66
CA LEU A 136 8.91 9.80 9.99
C LEU A 136 10.09 10.74 10.26
N PRO A 137 10.23 11.23 11.51
CA PRO A 137 11.41 12.04 11.85
C PRO A 137 12.68 11.20 11.72
N PRO A 138 13.85 11.85 11.51
CA PRO A 138 15.12 11.15 11.54
C PRO A 138 15.28 10.38 12.86
N ALA A 139 15.99 9.25 12.80
CA ALA A 139 16.28 8.50 14.01
C ALA A 139 17.05 9.36 15.00
N ALA A 140 16.79 9.19 16.31
CA ALA A 140 17.48 9.91 17.35
C ALA A 140 19.00 9.67 17.25
N GLY A 141 19.79 10.75 17.26
CA GLY A 141 21.24 10.68 17.10
C GLY A 141 21.72 10.67 15.66
N SER A 142 20.85 10.68 14.68
CA SER A 142 21.21 10.86 13.27
C SER A 142 21.59 12.31 13.02
N THR A 143 22.70 12.53 12.38
CA THR A 143 23.17 13.85 11.99
C THR A 143 23.43 13.93 10.51
#